data_bc0746a09f12a22125a5000a6526ef72
#
_entry.id   bc0746a09f12a22125a5000a6526ef72
#
_cell.length_a   1.000
_cell.length_b   1.000
_cell.length_c   1.000
_cell.angle_alpha   90.00
_cell.angle_beta   90.00
_cell.angle_gamma   90.00
#
_symmetry.space_group_name_H-M   'P 1'
#
loop_
_entity.id
_entity.type
_entity.pdbx_description
1 polymer ?
#
loop_
_entity_poly.entity_id
_entity_poly.type
_entity_poly.pdbx_seq_one_letter_code
_entity_poly.pdbx_strand_id
1 'polypeptide(L)'
;MSDERCALVLEGGAMRGMYTAGVLDCFMDHDISFDAVIGVSAGALFGVNLLSKQRGRVIRYNKRFNSDKNYMGIRPLLREKNIVSTKYAYDTVPRELDPFDDEEYKKSDIPFYAVVTNIRTGKPEYVQIKSVFDQMDVLRASGSMPVVSKPVKLGHEWYLDGAVTDSIPYEHMLDMGYDRVVVVLTKPADYIKKPMPSIANSFPINLHIPFSSYFFFSAFSSSWAVSAFTESVHRMYLS
;
A
#
# COMPACT_ATOMS: atom_id res chain seq x y z
N MET A 1 12.41 25.35 -21.11
CA MET A 1 11.84 23.99 -21.16
C MET A 1 10.95 23.90 -19.94
N SER A 2 9.65 23.67 -20.08
CA SER A 2 8.80 23.42 -18.93
C SER A 2 9.33 22.16 -18.24
N ASP A 3 9.69 22.26 -16.96
CA ASP A 3 10.08 21.07 -16.18
C ASP A 3 8.85 20.17 -16.10
N GLU A 4 8.85 19.08 -16.90
CA GLU A 4 7.79 18.08 -16.86
C GLU A 4 7.74 17.42 -15.49
N ARG A 5 6.60 17.53 -14.81
CA ARG A 5 6.40 16.95 -13.48
C ARG A 5 6.07 15.46 -13.57
N CYS A 6 6.75 14.65 -12.78
CA CYS A 6 6.60 13.20 -12.76
C CYS A 6 6.06 12.71 -11.42
N ALA A 7 4.94 12.00 -11.42
CA ALA A 7 4.39 11.37 -10.24
C ALA A 7 4.72 9.87 -10.17
N LEU A 8 4.90 9.35 -8.94
CA LEU A 8 5.07 7.93 -8.67
C LEU A 8 3.76 7.34 -8.13
N VAL A 9 3.27 6.28 -8.77
CA VAL A 9 2.07 5.53 -8.34
C VAL A 9 2.48 4.14 -7.86
N LEU A 10 2.07 3.78 -6.64
CA LEU A 10 2.41 2.54 -5.98
C LEU A 10 1.16 1.66 -5.83
N GLU A 11 1.05 0.60 -6.64
CA GLU A 11 -0.06 -0.35 -6.56
C GLU A 11 -0.10 -1.07 -5.21
N GLY A 12 -1.29 -1.33 -4.70
CA GLY A 12 -1.52 -2.21 -3.57
C GLY A 12 -1.23 -3.68 -3.89
N GLY A 13 -1.04 -4.50 -2.86
CA GLY A 13 -0.78 -5.92 -3.12
C GLY A 13 -0.41 -6.74 -1.89
N ALA A 14 -0.68 -6.24 -0.69
CA ALA A 14 -0.29 -6.89 0.56
C ALA A 14 1.21 -7.28 0.54
N MET A 15 1.56 -8.55 0.79
CA MET A 15 2.96 -9.00 0.79
C MET A 15 3.67 -8.89 -0.57
N ARG A 16 2.93 -8.77 -1.70
CA ARG A 16 3.56 -8.47 -3.01
C ARG A 16 4.18 -7.07 -3.05
N GLY A 17 3.74 -6.15 -2.18
CA GLY A 17 4.38 -4.85 -1.98
C GLY A 17 5.84 -4.92 -1.53
N MET A 18 6.35 -6.10 -1.14
CA MET A 18 7.80 -6.30 -0.94
C MET A 18 8.61 -6.05 -2.22
N TYR A 19 8.01 -6.28 -3.40
CA TYR A 19 8.60 -5.87 -4.67
C TYR A 19 8.69 -4.34 -4.75
N THR A 20 7.59 -3.65 -4.45
CA THR A 20 7.58 -2.18 -4.36
C THR A 20 8.66 -1.67 -3.42
N ALA A 21 8.82 -2.27 -2.24
CA ALA A 21 9.87 -1.87 -1.29
C ALA A 21 11.27 -1.98 -1.88
N GLY A 22 11.55 -3.05 -2.64
CA GLY A 22 12.84 -3.20 -3.33
C GLY A 22 13.05 -2.16 -4.44
N VAL A 23 12.00 -1.80 -5.18
CA VAL A 23 12.06 -0.72 -6.19
C VAL A 23 12.31 0.63 -5.53
N LEU A 24 11.65 0.92 -4.40
CA LEU A 24 11.87 2.16 -3.65
C LEU A 24 13.30 2.24 -3.08
N ASP A 25 13.84 1.12 -2.58
CA ASP A 25 15.24 1.05 -2.15
C ASP A 25 16.20 1.36 -3.32
N CYS A 26 15.89 0.85 -4.52
CA CYS A 26 16.67 1.12 -5.72
C CYS A 26 16.57 2.60 -6.14
N PHE A 27 15.40 3.23 -6.03
CA PHE A 27 15.25 4.67 -6.29
C PHE A 27 16.10 5.50 -5.32
N MET A 28 16.12 5.14 -4.03
CA MET A 28 16.98 5.80 -3.04
C MET A 28 18.47 5.61 -3.35
N ASP A 29 18.88 4.41 -3.77
CA ASP A 29 20.28 4.10 -4.10
C ASP A 29 20.81 4.87 -5.33
N HIS A 30 19.90 5.34 -6.20
CA HIS A 30 20.24 6.05 -7.44
C HIS A 30 19.78 7.51 -7.45
N ASP A 31 19.38 8.05 -6.29
CA ASP A 31 18.89 9.43 -6.13
C ASP A 31 17.75 9.78 -7.11
N ILE A 32 16.90 8.80 -7.44
CA ILE A 32 15.73 9.01 -8.29
C ILE A 32 14.62 9.63 -7.45
N SER A 33 14.16 10.82 -7.85
CA SER A 33 13.12 11.58 -7.16
C SER A 33 11.89 11.80 -8.06
N PHE A 34 10.77 12.15 -7.43
CA PHE A 34 9.50 12.40 -8.09
C PHE A 34 8.88 13.69 -7.52
N ASP A 35 7.99 14.32 -8.30
CA ASP A 35 7.29 15.54 -7.87
C ASP A 35 6.08 15.24 -6.97
N ALA A 36 5.60 14.01 -6.96
CA ALA A 36 4.61 13.50 -6.03
C ALA A 36 4.64 11.98 -5.95
N VAL A 37 4.11 11.43 -4.86
CA VAL A 37 3.93 9.99 -4.68
C VAL A 37 2.50 9.70 -4.23
N ILE A 38 1.87 8.69 -4.81
CA ILE A 38 0.57 8.18 -4.37
C ILE A 38 0.64 6.68 -4.17
N GLY A 39 0.12 6.19 -3.07
CA GLY A 39 0.13 4.77 -2.75
C GLY A 39 -1.24 4.23 -2.35
N VAL A 40 -1.45 2.95 -2.62
CA VAL A 40 -2.68 2.23 -2.30
C VAL A 40 -2.33 1.02 -1.44
N SER A 41 -3.02 0.83 -0.30
CA SER A 41 -2.82 -0.38 0.53
C SER A 41 -1.34 -0.54 0.94
N ALA A 42 -0.71 -1.66 0.60
CA ALA A 42 0.72 -1.86 0.83
C ALA A 42 1.59 -0.78 0.15
N GLY A 43 1.17 -0.26 -1.01
CA GLY A 43 1.84 0.84 -1.69
C GLY A 43 1.85 2.13 -0.85
N ALA A 44 0.78 2.41 -0.10
CA ALA A 44 0.74 3.53 0.84
C ALA A 44 1.61 3.28 2.07
N LEU A 45 1.47 2.10 2.71
CA LEU A 45 2.19 1.73 3.93
C LEU A 45 3.71 1.64 3.73
N PHE A 46 4.14 1.19 2.56
CA PHE A 46 5.56 1.03 2.24
C PHE A 46 6.14 2.30 1.60
N GLY A 47 5.34 3.01 0.81
CA GLY A 47 5.74 4.19 0.07
C GLY A 47 6.23 5.35 0.94
N VAL A 48 5.66 5.53 2.15
CA VAL A 48 6.10 6.57 3.09
C VAL A 48 7.59 6.46 3.45
N ASN A 49 8.18 5.26 3.35
CA ASN A 49 9.60 5.04 3.63
C ASN A 49 10.54 5.65 2.57
N LEU A 50 10.05 5.96 1.37
CA LEU A 50 10.81 6.69 0.37
C LEU A 50 11.10 8.12 0.85
N LEU A 51 10.08 8.82 1.36
CA LEU A 51 10.20 10.20 1.80
C LEU A 51 10.96 10.33 3.13
N SER A 52 10.87 9.32 4.00
CA SER A 52 11.70 9.25 5.22
C SER A 52 13.12 8.73 4.95
N LYS A 53 13.48 8.44 3.70
CA LYS A 53 14.79 7.93 3.28
C LYS A 53 15.26 6.68 4.03
N GLN A 54 14.31 5.88 4.50
CA GLN A 54 14.60 4.70 5.32
C GLN A 54 14.80 3.45 4.47
N ARG A 55 15.89 3.42 3.71
CA ARG A 55 16.29 2.30 2.87
C ARG A 55 16.29 0.98 3.64
N GLY A 56 15.72 -0.07 3.04
CA GLY A 56 15.67 -1.43 3.58
C GLY A 56 14.73 -1.61 4.77
N ARG A 57 14.14 -0.53 5.31
CA ARG A 57 13.27 -0.62 6.49
C ARG A 57 12.07 -1.54 6.26
N VAL A 58 11.37 -1.38 5.13
CA VAL A 58 10.19 -2.19 4.82
C VAL A 58 10.54 -3.67 4.77
N ILE A 59 11.62 -4.02 4.08
CA ILE A 59 12.08 -5.41 3.96
C ILE A 59 12.50 -5.96 5.33
N ARG A 60 13.22 -5.16 6.12
CA ARG A 60 13.73 -5.54 7.43
C ARG A 60 12.61 -5.86 8.43
N TYR A 61 11.65 -4.96 8.62
CA TYR A 61 10.58 -5.21 9.59
C TYR A 61 9.63 -6.32 9.12
N ASN A 62 9.33 -6.42 7.82
CA ASN A 62 8.52 -7.50 7.31
C ASN A 62 9.20 -8.87 7.52
N LYS A 63 10.50 -9.00 7.20
CA LYS A 63 11.25 -10.24 7.48
C LYS A 63 11.27 -10.57 8.97
N ARG A 64 11.41 -9.56 9.85
CA ARG A 64 11.49 -9.75 11.29
C ARG A 64 10.16 -10.17 11.90
N PHE A 65 9.05 -9.57 11.48
CA PHE A 65 7.76 -9.72 12.14
C PHE A 65 6.74 -10.57 11.36
N ASN A 66 6.98 -10.93 10.11
CA ASN A 66 6.02 -11.70 9.29
C ASN A 66 5.65 -13.06 9.93
N SER A 67 6.56 -13.71 10.63
CA SER A 67 6.31 -14.96 11.36
C SER A 67 5.80 -14.75 12.80
N ASP A 68 5.74 -13.50 13.28
CA ASP A 68 5.21 -13.19 14.60
C ASP A 68 3.69 -13.29 14.61
N LYS A 69 3.16 -14.24 15.39
CA LYS A 69 1.71 -14.47 15.54
C LYS A 69 0.97 -13.28 16.16
N ASN A 70 1.67 -12.31 16.74
CA ASN A 70 1.07 -11.08 17.27
C ASN A 70 1.01 -9.98 16.20
N TYR A 71 1.87 -10.04 15.16
CA TYR A 71 1.92 -9.06 14.08
C TYR A 71 0.77 -9.26 13.09
N MET A 72 0.66 -10.48 12.52
CA MET A 72 -0.38 -10.78 11.54
C MET A 72 -0.81 -12.25 11.57
N GLY A 73 -2.00 -12.53 11.03
CA GLY A 73 -2.54 -13.88 10.87
C GLY A 73 -3.83 -14.13 11.68
N ILE A 74 -4.06 -15.41 12.02
CA ILE A 74 -5.31 -15.84 12.66
C ILE A 74 -5.47 -15.24 14.06
N ARG A 75 -4.40 -15.05 14.82
CA ARG A 75 -4.46 -14.55 16.20
C ARG A 75 -4.97 -13.10 16.26
N PRO A 76 -4.42 -12.12 15.55
CA PRO A 76 -5.00 -10.78 15.44
C PRO A 76 -6.41 -10.81 14.83
N LEU A 77 -6.67 -11.67 13.83
CA LEU A 77 -7.99 -11.78 13.22
C LEU A 77 -9.07 -12.19 14.23
N LEU A 78 -8.82 -13.17 15.07
CA LEU A 78 -9.76 -13.59 16.12
C LEU A 78 -9.89 -12.56 17.26
N ARG A 79 -8.79 -11.94 17.67
CA ARG A 79 -8.74 -11.01 18.80
C ARG A 79 -9.22 -9.61 18.46
N GLU A 80 -8.81 -9.08 17.31
CA GLU A 80 -9.02 -7.68 16.91
C GLU A 80 -9.99 -7.57 15.72
N LYS A 81 -10.35 -8.70 15.08
CA LYS A 81 -11.06 -8.78 13.80
C LYS A 81 -10.30 -8.05 12.66
N ASN A 82 -8.98 -8.05 12.76
CA ASN A 82 -8.04 -7.54 11.76
C ASN A 82 -6.96 -8.57 11.52
N ILE A 83 -6.65 -8.86 10.26
CA ILE A 83 -5.59 -9.82 9.92
C ILE A 83 -4.21 -9.33 10.35
N VAL A 84 -4.02 -8.01 10.36
CA VAL A 84 -2.83 -7.33 10.88
C VAL A 84 -3.22 -6.64 12.19
N SER A 85 -2.46 -6.89 13.27
CA SER A 85 -2.73 -6.29 14.57
C SER A 85 -2.62 -4.77 14.51
N THR A 86 -3.68 -4.07 14.91
CA THR A 86 -3.73 -2.61 14.89
C THR A 86 -2.67 -2.02 15.80
N LYS A 87 -2.60 -2.46 17.05
CA LYS A 87 -1.64 -1.92 18.02
C LYS A 87 -0.21 -2.31 17.66
N TYR A 88 0.02 -3.59 17.39
CA TYR A 88 1.38 -4.06 17.20
C TYR A 88 2.02 -3.52 15.91
N ALA A 89 1.30 -3.59 14.78
CA ALA A 89 1.84 -3.23 13.47
C ALA A 89 1.87 -1.72 13.20
N TYR A 90 0.89 -0.99 13.71
CA TYR A 90 0.72 0.45 13.40
C TYR A 90 1.14 1.38 14.55
N ASP A 91 1.49 0.83 15.72
CA ASP A 91 1.96 1.61 16.86
C ASP A 91 3.29 1.07 17.40
N THR A 92 3.32 -0.16 17.95
CA THR A 92 4.52 -0.71 18.60
C THR A 92 5.70 -0.86 17.63
N VAL A 93 5.48 -1.43 16.44
CA VAL A 93 6.56 -1.60 15.46
C VAL A 93 7.14 -0.27 15.01
N PRO A 94 6.35 0.71 14.51
CA PRO A 94 6.91 1.95 13.98
C PRO A 94 7.39 2.94 15.07
N ARG A 95 7.01 2.77 16.34
CA ARG A 95 7.49 3.64 17.42
C ARG A 95 8.65 3.05 18.22
N GLU A 96 8.71 1.71 18.37
CA GLU A 96 9.61 1.09 19.33
C GLU A 96 10.54 0.04 18.71
N LEU A 97 9.98 -0.88 17.88
CA LEU A 97 10.72 -2.08 17.45
C LEU A 97 11.52 -1.89 16.17
N ASP A 98 11.04 -1.06 15.27
CA ASP A 98 11.70 -0.61 14.05
C ASP A 98 11.22 0.82 13.74
N PRO A 99 11.77 1.84 14.43
CA PRO A 99 11.26 3.20 14.43
C PRO A 99 11.17 3.80 13.03
N PHE A 100 10.01 4.44 12.76
CA PHE A 100 9.81 5.26 11.58
C PHE A 100 10.28 6.69 11.84
N ASP A 101 11.02 7.26 10.91
CA ASP A 101 11.50 8.63 11.01
C ASP A 101 10.49 9.61 10.41
N ASP A 102 9.51 10.01 11.24
CA ASP A 102 8.49 10.98 10.85
C ASP A 102 9.05 12.41 10.72
N GLU A 103 10.16 12.70 11.40
CA GLU A 103 10.81 14.01 11.28
C GLU A 103 11.53 14.14 9.94
N GLU A 104 12.21 13.11 9.47
CA GLU A 104 12.80 13.13 8.13
C GLU A 104 11.71 13.12 7.05
N TYR A 105 10.62 12.37 7.26
CA TYR A 105 9.44 12.38 6.38
C TYR A 105 8.87 13.79 6.19
N LYS A 106 8.69 14.55 7.28
CA LYS A 106 8.14 15.92 7.27
C LYS A 106 9.03 16.94 6.58
N LYS A 107 10.33 16.67 6.44
CA LYS A 107 11.26 17.56 5.71
C LYS A 107 11.11 17.45 4.21
N SER A 108 10.43 16.42 3.72
CA SER A 108 10.23 16.24 2.28
C SER A 108 9.21 17.24 1.76
N ASP A 109 9.57 17.96 0.69
CA ASP A 109 8.65 18.83 -0.05
C ASP A 109 7.77 18.03 -1.04
N ILE A 110 8.04 16.74 -1.22
CA ILE A 110 7.29 15.86 -2.12
C ILE A 110 5.97 15.48 -1.46
N PRO A 111 4.80 15.85 -2.03
CA PRO A 111 3.51 15.44 -1.50
C PRO A 111 3.31 13.93 -1.64
N PHE A 112 2.88 13.29 -0.56
CA PHE A 112 2.50 11.88 -0.54
C PHE A 112 1.00 11.75 -0.30
N TYR A 113 0.33 10.94 -1.13
CA TYR A 113 -1.10 10.67 -1.01
C TYR A 113 -1.35 9.18 -0.72
N ALA A 114 -2.31 8.92 0.17
CA ALA A 114 -2.85 7.58 0.41
C ALA A 114 -4.28 7.50 -0.11
N VAL A 115 -4.61 6.42 -0.83
CA VAL A 115 -5.96 6.19 -1.33
C VAL A 115 -6.76 5.39 -0.31
N VAL A 116 -7.96 5.84 -0.02
CA VAL A 116 -8.94 5.17 0.84
C VAL A 116 -10.29 5.10 0.15
N THR A 117 -11.11 4.09 0.47
CA THR A 117 -12.46 3.96 -0.05
C THR A 117 -13.48 4.39 1.00
N ASN A 118 -14.23 5.45 0.72
CA ASN A 118 -15.34 5.88 1.59
C ASN A 118 -16.51 4.90 1.45
N ILE A 119 -16.93 4.28 2.56
CA ILE A 119 -17.98 3.25 2.56
C ILE A 119 -19.35 3.83 2.19
N ARG A 120 -19.64 5.04 2.63
CA ARG A 120 -20.95 5.67 2.39
C ARG A 120 -21.14 6.05 0.93
N THR A 121 -20.10 6.59 0.29
CA THR A 121 -20.16 7.06 -1.10
C THR A 121 -19.79 6.01 -2.13
N GLY A 122 -19.05 4.97 -1.71
CA GLY A 122 -18.47 3.97 -2.61
C GLY A 122 -17.40 4.55 -3.54
N LYS A 123 -16.81 5.70 -3.20
CA LYS A 123 -15.84 6.40 -4.04
C LYS A 123 -14.45 6.41 -3.39
N PRO A 124 -13.37 6.52 -4.20
CA PRO A 124 -12.04 6.76 -3.68
C PRO A 124 -11.92 8.17 -3.12
N GLU A 125 -11.11 8.31 -2.09
CA GLU A 125 -10.62 9.58 -1.58
C GLU A 125 -9.10 9.53 -1.49
N TYR A 126 -8.45 10.63 -1.87
CA TYR A 126 -7.01 10.76 -1.98
C TYR A 126 -6.51 11.71 -0.91
N VAL A 127 -6.00 11.15 0.16
CA VAL A 127 -5.66 11.91 1.37
C VAL A 127 -4.16 12.20 1.39
N GLN A 128 -3.79 13.48 1.41
CA GLN A 128 -2.38 13.87 1.58
C GLN A 128 -1.91 13.53 3.00
N ILE A 129 -0.79 12.83 3.10
CA ILE A 129 -0.13 12.47 4.36
C ILE A 129 0.96 13.49 4.65
N LYS A 130 0.76 14.32 5.66
CA LYS A 130 1.72 15.35 6.12
C LYS A 130 2.60 14.86 7.27
N SER A 131 2.09 13.95 8.08
CA SER A 131 2.78 13.26 9.17
C SER A 131 2.25 11.84 9.25
N VAL A 132 3.15 10.87 9.25
CA VAL A 132 2.75 9.45 9.30
C VAL A 132 2.13 9.11 10.64
N PHE A 133 2.69 9.62 11.74
CA PHE A 133 2.14 9.32 13.06
C PHE A 133 0.80 9.99 13.34
N ASP A 134 0.60 11.23 12.88
CA ASP A 134 -0.67 11.94 13.08
C ASP A 134 -1.79 11.38 12.19
N GLN A 135 -1.42 10.82 11.05
CA GLN A 135 -2.35 10.29 10.05
C GLN A 135 -2.23 8.75 9.87
N MET A 136 -1.71 8.05 10.88
CA MET A 136 -1.56 6.59 10.85
C MET A 136 -2.89 5.87 10.58
N ASP A 137 -4.01 6.41 11.06
CA ASP A 137 -5.33 5.84 10.79
C ASP A 137 -5.73 5.93 9.31
N VAL A 138 -5.27 6.94 8.57
CA VAL A 138 -5.47 7.02 7.11
C VAL A 138 -4.68 5.92 6.41
N LEU A 139 -3.42 5.73 6.78
CA LEU A 139 -2.58 4.66 6.24
C LEU A 139 -3.16 3.27 6.58
N ARG A 140 -3.66 3.12 7.82
CA ARG A 140 -4.36 1.89 8.23
C ARG A 140 -5.64 1.67 7.44
N ALA A 141 -6.41 2.72 7.17
CA ALA A 141 -7.62 2.65 6.33
C ALA A 141 -7.27 2.18 4.92
N SER A 142 -6.21 2.77 4.32
CA SER A 142 -5.72 2.36 3.00
C SER A 142 -5.35 0.87 2.93
N GLY A 143 -4.88 0.29 4.03
CA GLY A 143 -4.55 -1.15 4.13
C GLY A 143 -5.67 -2.03 4.70
N SER A 144 -6.88 -1.48 4.96
CA SER A 144 -7.98 -2.22 5.59
C SER A 144 -8.86 -2.94 4.57
N MET A 145 -8.41 -4.13 4.17
CA MET A 145 -9.12 -4.96 3.19
C MET A 145 -10.46 -5.49 3.73
N PRO A 146 -11.54 -5.42 2.91
CA PRO A 146 -12.82 -6.01 3.28
C PRO A 146 -12.70 -7.47 3.72
N VAL A 147 -13.58 -7.92 4.63
CA VAL A 147 -13.67 -9.28 5.18
C VAL A 147 -12.54 -9.63 6.18
N VAL A 148 -11.31 -9.20 5.95
CA VAL A 148 -10.16 -9.56 6.80
C VAL A 148 -9.70 -8.42 7.72
N SER A 149 -10.31 -7.23 7.58
CA SER A 149 -10.06 -6.08 8.44
C SER A 149 -11.35 -5.31 8.69
N LYS A 150 -11.42 -4.68 9.87
CA LYS A 150 -12.50 -3.75 10.18
C LYS A 150 -12.32 -2.46 9.39
N PRO A 151 -13.43 -1.82 8.98
CA PRO A 151 -13.38 -0.45 8.52
C PRO A 151 -12.75 0.48 9.57
N VAL A 152 -12.10 1.52 9.08
CA VAL A 152 -11.47 2.55 9.92
C VAL A 152 -12.34 3.79 9.92
N LYS A 153 -12.60 4.34 11.11
CA LYS A 153 -13.33 5.61 11.26
C LYS A 153 -12.35 6.77 11.16
N LEU A 154 -12.59 7.68 10.20
CA LEU A 154 -11.87 8.94 10.08
C LEU A 154 -12.90 10.07 10.16
N GLY A 155 -12.84 10.87 11.23
CA GLY A 155 -13.87 11.85 11.52
C GLY A 155 -15.26 11.21 11.71
N HIS A 156 -16.20 11.55 10.83
CA HIS A 156 -17.56 11.02 10.87
C HIS A 156 -17.82 9.87 9.89
N GLU A 157 -16.88 9.56 9.00
CA GLU A 157 -17.01 8.58 7.94
C GLU A 157 -16.22 7.30 8.23
N TRP A 158 -16.58 6.22 7.50
CA TRP A 158 -15.90 4.92 7.57
C TRP A 158 -15.21 4.60 6.25
N TYR A 159 -14.01 4.07 6.36
CA TYR A 159 -13.15 3.80 5.21
C TYR A 159 -12.62 2.38 5.19
N LEU A 160 -12.38 1.91 3.99
CA LEU A 160 -11.73 0.64 3.66
C LEU A 160 -10.52 0.89 2.74
N ASP A 161 -9.85 -0.21 2.39
CA ASP A 161 -8.71 -0.23 1.47
C ASP A 161 -9.02 0.50 0.16
N GLY A 162 -8.11 1.38 -0.26
CA GLY A 162 -8.24 2.16 -1.47
C GLY A 162 -8.34 1.30 -2.74
N ALA A 163 -7.73 0.10 -2.73
CA ALA A 163 -7.78 -0.82 -3.87
C ALA A 163 -9.20 -1.36 -4.17
N VAL A 164 -10.18 -1.10 -3.31
CA VAL A 164 -11.59 -1.43 -3.58
C VAL A 164 -12.14 -0.58 -4.71
N THR A 165 -11.82 0.70 -4.74
CA THR A 165 -12.34 1.67 -5.71
C THR A 165 -11.30 2.14 -6.73
N ASP A 166 -10.05 2.33 -6.32
CA ASP A 166 -8.96 2.75 -7.20
C ASP A 166 -7.63 2.11 -6.77
N SER A 167 -7.25 1.04 -7.45
CA SER A 167 -6.05 0.27 -7.11
C SER A 167 -4.76 0.78 -7.77
N ILE A 168 -4.87 1.60 -8.81
CA ILE A 168 -3.74 2.19 -9.55
C ILE A 168 -4.13 3.62 -9.96
N PRO A 169 -4.02 4.61 -9.07
CA PRO A 169 -4.58 5.96 -9.22
C PRO A 169 -3.76 6.85 -10.18
N TYR A 170 -3.38 6.33 -11.35
CA TYR A 170 -2.57 7.09 -12.32
C TYR A 170 -3.39 8.20 -13.00
N GLU A 171 -4.68 7.94 -13.28
CA GLU A 171 -5.57 8.94 -13.88
C GLU A 171 -5.73 10.14 -12.94
N HIS A 172 -5.90 9.90 -11.64
CA HIS A 172 -5.97 10.97 -10.66
C HIS A 172 -4.71 11.85 -10.66
N MET A 173 -3.51 11.26 -10.79
CA MET A 173 -2.27 12.05 -10.85
C MET A 173 -2.18 12.88 -12.14
N LEU A 174 -2.62 12.33 -13.28
CA LEU A 174 -2.71 13.10 -14.54
C LEU A 174 -3.71 14.25 -14.43
N ASP A 175 -4.88 14.02 -13.81
CA ASP A 175 -5.90 15.05 -13.55
C ASP A 175 -5.39 16.16 -12.61
N MET A 176 -4.47 15.84 -11.70
CA MET A 176 -3.78 16.83 -10.85
C MET A 176 -2.71 17.64 -11.62
N GLY A 177 -2.49 17.35 -12.91
CA GLY A 177 -1.59 18.06 -13.79
C GLY A 177 -0.14 17.60 -13.73
N TYR A 178 0.13 16.35 -13.34
CA TYR A 178 1.44 15.73 -13.55
C TYR A 178 1.54 15.26 -14.99
N ASP A 179 2.65 15.60 -15.66
CA ASP A 179 2.83 15.34 -17.09
C ASP A 179 3.16 13.88 -17.38
N ARG A 180 3.82 13.23 -16.42
CA ARG A 180 4.23 11.81 -16.49
C ARG A 180 3.91 11.09 -15.20
N VAL A 181 3.70 9.78 -15.35
CA VAL A 181 3.44 8.89 -14.23
C VAL A 181 4.29 7.64 -14.35
N VAL A 182 5.06 7.34 -13.32
CA VAL A 182 5.74 6.05 -13.15
C VAL A 182 4.88 5.17 -12.26
N VAL A 183 4.53 3.97 -12.72
CA VAL A 183 3.67 3.05 -11.97
C VAL A 183 4.46 1.82 -11.55
N VAL A 184 4.53 1.56 -10.24
CA VAL A 184 5.09 0.32 -9.70
C VAL A 184 3.96 -0.68 -9.47
N LEU A 185 3.91 -1.70 -10.33
CA LEU A 185 2.91 -2.76 -10.25
C LEU A 185 3.40 -3.89 -9.34
N THR A 186 2.46 -4.51 -8.63
CA THR A 186 2.70 -5.67 -7.76
C THR A 186 2.23 -6.99 -8.40
N LYS A 187 1.70 -6.91 -9.61
CA LYS A 187 1.25 -8.03 -10.42
C LYS A 187 1.93 -8.01 -11.78
N PRO A 188 2.08 -9.17 -12.46
CA PRO A 188 2.57 -9.22 -13.84
C PRO A 188 1.68 -8.37 -14.77
N ALA A 189 2.28 -7.82 -15.83
CA ALA A 189 1.56 -6.95 -16.77
C ALA A 189 0.42 -7.66 -17.52
N ASP A 190 0.50 -8.97 -17.67
CA ASP A 190 -0.50 -9.84 -18.29
C ASP A 190 -1.55 -10.36 -17.30
N TYR A 191 -1.53 -9.90 -16.05
CA TYR A 191 -2.48 -10.34 -15.05
C TYR A 191 -3.90 -9.88 -15.38
N ILE A 192 -4.77 -10.82 -15.70
CA ILE A 192 -6.21 -10.62 -15.86
C ILE A 192 -6.91 -11.15 -14.63
N LYS A 193 -7.68 -10.29 -13.98
CA LYS A 193 -8.46 -10.64 -12.81
C LYS A 193 -9.58 -11.60 -13.16
N LYS A 194 -9.60 -12.78 -12.55
CA LYS A 194 -10.69 -13.75 -12.71
C LYS A 194 -11.95 -13.30 -11.96
N PRO A 195 -13.16 -13.47 -12.56
CA PRO A 195 -14.41 -13.22 -11.83
C PRO A 195 -14.48 -14.12 -10.59
N MET A 196 -15.03 -13.58 -9.51
CA MET A 196 -15.22 -14.35 -8.29
C MET A 196 -16.33 -15.39 -8.47
N PRO A 197 -16.21 -16.60 -7.86
CA PRO A 197 -17.31 -17.55 -7.76
C PRO A 197 -18.52 -16.93 -7.05
N SER A 198 -19.73 -17.27 -7.49
CA SER A 198 -21.00 -16.67 -7.01
C SER A 198 -21.28 -16.85 -5.51
N ILE A 199 -20.58 -17.75 -4.82
CA ILE A 199 -20.70 -17.99 -3.36
C ILE A 199 -20.39 -16.74 -2.54
N ALA A 200 -19.60 -15.80 -3.06
CA ALA A 200 -19.28 -14.56 -2.36
C ALA A 200 -20.42 -13.53 -2.37
N ASN A 201 -21.44 -13.72 -3.21
CA ASN A 201 -22.65 -12.88 -3.24
C ASN A 201 -23.63 -13.16 -2.09
N SER A 202 -23.34 -14.16 -1.24
CA SER A 202 -24.22 -14.56 -0.14
C SER A 202 -23.95 -13.81 1.18
N PHE A 203 -23.00 -12.90 1.20
CA PHE A 203 -22.82 -12.01 2.36
C PHE A 203 -23.74 -10.79 2.21
N PRO A 204 -24.54 -10.44 3.25
CA PRO A 204 -25.49 -9.33 3.19
C PRO A 204 -24.79 -7.97 3.33
N ILE A 205 -23.91 -7.66 2.41
CA ILE A 205 -23.37 -6.32 2.25
C ILE A 205 -23.92 -5.84 0.90
N ASN A 206 -24.98 -5.04 0.93
CA ASN A 206 -25.51 -4.31 -0.21
C ASN A 206 -24.50 -3.19 -0.61
N LEU A 207 -23.29 -3.57 -0.90
CA LEU A 207 -22.29 -2.70 -1.51
C LEU A 207 -22.18 -3.10 -2.97
N HIS A 208 -22.67 -2.24 -3.86
CA HIS A 208 -22.33 -2.26 -5.29
C HIS A 208 -20.86 -1.86 -5.45
N ILE A 209 -19.96 -2.65 -4.89
CA ILE A 209 -18.53 -2.50 -5.06
C ILE A 209 -18.10 -3.50 -6.13
N PRO A 210 -17.46 -3.09 -7.22
CA PRO A 210 -16.84 -4.05 -8.12
C PRO A 210 -15.76 -4.80 -7.34
N PHE A 211 -16.06 -6.03 -6.99
CA PHE A 211 -15.29 -6.86 -6.05
C PHE A 211 -13.97 -7.27 -6.68
N SER A 212 -12.97 -6.42 -6.55
CA SER A 212 -11.63 -6.67 -7.08
C SER A 212 -10.62 -7.26 -6.08
N SER A 213 -11.02 -7.59 -4.87
CA SER A 213 -10.10 -7.73 -3.73
C SER A 213 -9.89 -9.13 -3.15
N TYR A 214 -10.39 -10.22 -3.75
CA TYR A 214 -10.21 -11.56 -3.17
C TYR A 214 -9.04 -12.34 -3.75
N PHE A 215 -7.84 -12.05 -3.27
CA PHE A 215 -6.66 -12.88 -3.52
C PHE A 215 -5.75 -12.97 -2.29
N PHE A 216 -6.29 -13.43 -1.15
CA PHE A 216 -5.48 -13.47 0.08
C PHE A 216 -5.04 -14.88 0.52
N PHE A 217 -5.59 -15.94 -0.04
CA PHE A 217 -5.32 -17.29 0.49
C PHE A 217 -4.20 -18.07 -0.22
N SER A 218 -3.66 -17.58 -1.33
CA SER A 218 -2.66 -18.33 -2.12
C SER A 218 -1.21 -17.88 -1.95
N ALA A 219 -0.94 -16.77 -1.26
CA ALA A 219 0.41 -16.19 -1.17
C ALA A 219 1.22 -16.64 0.06
N PHE A 220 0.71 -17.57 0.87
CA PHE A 220 1.38 -17.96 2.11
C PHE A 220 2.43 -19.08 1.98
N SER A 221 2.64 -19.63 0.80
CA SER A 221 3.62 -20.71 0.61
C SER A 221 4.34 -20.60 -0.73
N SER A 222 5.32 -19.74 -0.87
CA SER A 222 6.41 -20.02 -1.81
C SER A 222 7.56 -19.02 -1.72
N SER A 223 8.76 -19.54 -1.70
CA SER A 223 10.08 -18.89 -1.78
C SER A 223 10.36 -18.17 -3.11
N TRP A 224 9.36 -17.81 -3.89
CA TRP A 224 9.45 -17.26 -5.25
C TRP A 224 9.71 -15.74 -5.28
N ALA A 225 9.50 -15.02 -4.19
CA ALA A 225 9.61 -13.56 -4.18
C ALA A 225 11.05 -13.05 -4.40
N VAL A 226 12.06 -13.85 -4.06
CA VAL A 226 13.48 -13.44 -4.18
C VAL A 226 14.02 -13.69 -5.59
N SER A 227 13.56 -14.73 -6.30
CA SER A 227 13.99 -15.04 -7.66
C SER A 227 13.44 -14.07 -8.72
N ALA A 228 12.18 -13.64 -8.55
CA ALA A 228 11.55 -12.68 -9.47
C ALA A 228 12.17 -11.28 -9.41
N PHE A 229 12.80 -10.91 -8.30
CA PHE A 229 13.48 -9.63 -8.11
C PHE A 229 14.67 -9.47 -9.07
N THR A 230 15.50 -10.50 -9.22
CA THR A 230 16.72 -10.44 -10.05
C THR A 230 16.39 -10.37 -11.55
N GLU A 231 15.33 -11.04 -12.02
CA GLU A 231 14.93 -11.03 -13.43
C GLU A 231 14.23 -9.71 -13.85
N SER A 232 13.43 -9.12 -12.99
CA SER A 232 12.68 -7.88 -13.31
C SER A 232 13.59 -6.65 -13.35
N VAL A 233 14.57 -6.56 -12.45
CA VAL A 233 15.59 -5.50 -12.48
C VAL A 233 16.42 -5.58 -13.76
N HIS A 234 16.73 -6.79 -14.22
CA HIS A 234 17.50 -7.00 -15.45
C HIS A 234 16.78 -6.52 -16.72
N ARG A 235 15.44 -6.64 -16.78
CA ARG A 235 14.63 -6.16 -17.92
C ARG A 235 14.44 -4.63 -17.95
N MET A 236 14.50 -3.96 -16.81
CA MET A 236 14.35 -2.50 -16.72
C MET A 236 15.57 -1.73 -17.23
N TYR A 237 16.76 -2.35 -17.25
CA TYR A 237 18.02 -1.69 -17.63
C TYR A 237 18.55 -2.08 -19.03
N LEU A 238 17.88 -2.98 -19.76
CA LEU A 238 18.34 -3.50 -21.05
C LEU A 238 17.34 -3.35 -22.21
N SER A 239 16.31 -2.53 -22.04
CA SER A 239 15.38 -2.15 -23.13
C SER A 239 15.39 -0.59 -23.31
#